data_836c967efd9a00b1834fd53482561543
#
_entry.id   836c967efd9a00b1834fd53482561543
#
_cell.length_a   1.000
_cell.length_b   1.000
_cell.length_c   1.000
_cell.angle_alpha   90.00
_cell.angle_beta   90.00
_cell.angle_gamma   90.00
#
_symmetry.space_group_name_H-M   'P 1'
#
loop_
_entity.id
_entity.type
_entity.pdbx_description
1 polymer ?
#
loop_
_entity_poly.entity_id
_entity_poly.type
_entity_poly.pdbx_seq_one_letter_code
_entity_poly.pdbx_strand_id
1 'polypeptide(L)'
;MKNTLVLLAFISISITSFGQSIFDKLENIEEVSSVIVNKDAFEILSKFKVDADDNEAIEIFTMIKELEELKMFSTKNTSIATQMEKMVQQTVVKNKLVALMRANDQNSRVKIYVKSTENKNFVSEVLLFIKDKNTEKGTPESIIVSLTGIIDMNKMSKIADTFSK
;
A
#
# COMPACT_ATOMS: atom_id res chain seq x y z
N MET A 1 -44.95 28.64 35.21
CA MET A 1 -43.50 28.61 35.01
C MET A 1 -43.21 27.41 34.14
N LYS A 2 -42.93 27.67 32.88
CA LYS A 2 -42.78 26.64 31.86
C LYS A 2 -41.28 26.27 31.79
N ASN A 3 -40.96 25.09 32.24
CA ASN A 3 -39.60 24.54 32.07
C ASN A 3 -39.48 24.04 30.64
N THR A 4 -38.81 24.84 29.83
CA THR A 4 -38.44 24.46 28.47
C THR A 4 -37.20 23.56 28.56
N LEU A 5 -37.43 22.27 28.50
CA LEU A 5 -36.39 21.28 28.40
C LEU A 5 -35.82 21.33 26.98
N VAL A 6 -34.72 22.06 26.82
CA VAL A 6 -33.94 22.04 25.57
C VAL A 6 -33.20 20.73 25.50
N LEU A 7 -33.81 19.78 24.78
CA LEU A 7 -33.17 18.54 24.44
C LEU A 7 -32.11 18.84 23.37
N LEU A 8 -30.88 19.07 23.81
CA LEU A 8 -29.73 19.16 22.89
C LEU A 8 -29.47 17.75 22.36
N ALA A 9 -30.08 17.44 21.22
CA ALA A 9 -29.71 16.27 20.46
C ALA A 9 -28.29 16.50 19.93
N PHE A 10 -27.31 16.01 20.65
CA PHE A 10 -25.97 15.79 20.10
C PHE A 10 -26.11 14.78 18.97
N ILE A 11 -26.28 15.27 17.76
CA ILE A 11 -26.07 14.49 16.56
C ILE A 11 -24.57 14.20 16.55
N SER A 12 -24.20 13.04 17.07
CA SER A 12 -22.88 12.45 16.88
C SER A 12 -22.75 12.15 15.38
N ILE A 13 -22.31 13.13 14.62
CA ILE A 13 -21.84 12.92 13.27
C ILE A 13 -20.59 12.07 13.45
N SER A 14 -20.76 10.75 13.36
CA SER A 14 -19.66 9.85 13.16
C SER A 14 -19.05 10.24 11.82
N ILE A 15 -18.07 11.15 11.87
CA ILE A 15 -17.20 11.40 10.74
C ILE A 15 -16.46 10.07 10.59
N THR A 16 -17.00 9.20 9.73
CA THR A 16 -16.22 8.11 9.16
C THR A 16 -15.12 8.83 8.38
N SER A 17 -14.05 9.15 9.08
CA SER A 17 -12.79 9.50 8.47
C SER A 17 -12.42 8.27 7.64
N PHE A 18 -12.86 8.22 6.40
CA PHE A 18 -12.24 7.36 5.40
C PHE A 18 -10.77 7.73 5.51
N GLY A 19 -10.00 6.81 6.10
CA GLY A 19 -8.67 7.10 6.55
C GLY A 19 -7.80 7.46 5.37
N GLN A 20 -7.69 8.77 5.10
CA GLN A 20 -6.72 9.26 4.14
C GLN A 20 -5.38 8.66 4.53
N SER A 21 -4.80 7.96 3.59
CA SER A 21 -3.46 7.43 3.73
C SER A 21 -2.51 8.61 4.00
N ILE A 22 -1.59 8.44 4.92
CA ILE A 22 -0.56 9.47 5.15
C ILE A 22 0.22 9.76 3.86
N PHE A 23 0.23 8.81 2.92
CA PHE A 23 0.90 8.90 1.63
C PHE A 23 0.14 9.75 0.60
N ASP A 24 -1.15 10.07 0.79
CA ASP A 24 -1.92 10.90 -0.14
C ASP A 24 -1.31 12.30 -0.30
N LYS A 25 -0.55 12.74 0.69
CA LYS A 25 0.20 14.00 0.62
C LYS A 25 1.33 13.99 -0.43
N LEU A 26 1.82 12.81 -0.78
CA LEU A 26 2.89 12.65 -1.77
C LEU A 26 2.38 12.84 -3.21
N GLU A 27 1.08 12.61 -3.46
CA GLU A 27 0.47 12.69 -4.80
C GLU A 27 0.61 14.08 -5.44
N ASN A 28 0.61 15.12 -4.62
CA ASN A 28 0.65 16.51 -5.10
C ASN A 28 2.06 17.12 -5.06
N ILE A 29 3.10 16.33 -4.83
CA ILE A 29 4.48 16.81 -4.82
C ILE A 29 5.07 16.62 -6.21
N GLU A 30 5.52 17.69 -6.85
CA GLU A 30 6.02 17.69 -8.24
C GLU A 30 7.19 16.73 -8.47
N GLU A 31 8.06 16.54 -7.48
CA GLU A 31 9.24 15.65 -7.58
C GLU A 31 8.92 14.20 -7.14
N VAL A 32 7.64 13.85 -7.02
CA VAL A 32 7.18 12.49 -6.71
C VAL A 32 6.39 11.95 -7.89
N SER A 33 6.83 10.81 -8.41
CA SER A 33 6.02 10.04 -9.35
C SER A 33 5.06 9.16 -8.55
N SER A 34 3.77 9.17 -8.91
CA SER A 34 2.74 8.40 -8.25
C SER A 34 1.95 7.52 -9.22
N VAL A 35 1.59 6.34 -8.76
CA VAL A 35 0.61 5.45 -9.41
C VAL A 35 -0.40 5.04 -8.35
N ILE A 36 -1.69 5.29 -8.61
CA ILE A 36 -2.78 4.92 -7.71
C ILE A 36 -3.79 4.12 -8.51
N VAL A 37 -4.08 2.92 -8.02
CA VAL A 37 -5.11 2.03 -8.60
C VAL A 37 -6.11 1.72 -7.49
N ASN A 38 -7.35 2.07 -7.70
CA ASN A 38 -8.43 1.85 -6.75
C ASN A 38 -9.20 0.55 -7.05
N LYS A 39 -10.12 0.21 -6.17
CA LYS A 39 -10.96 -0.99 -6.28
C LYS A 39 -11.69 -1.08 -7.61
N ASP A 40 -12.30 0.02 -8.07
CA ASP A 40 -13.06 0.04 -9.33
C ASP A 40 -12.18 -0.30 -10.53
N ALA A 41 -10.93 0.19 -10.54
CA ALA A 41 -9.97 -0.14 -11.57
C ALA A 41 -9.58 -1.62 -11.53
N PHE A 42 -9.38 -2.19 -10.35
CA PHE A 42 -9.14 -3.64 -10.21
C PHE A 42 -10.34 -4.48 -10.67
N GLU A 43 -11.57 -4.04 -10.36
CA GLU A 43 -12.78 -4.70 -10.84
C GLU A 43 -12.89 -4.68 -12.37
N ILE A 44 -12.54 -3.56 -13.00
CA ILE A 44 -12.50 -3.44 -14.47
C ILE A 44 -11.44 -4.37 -15.03
N LEU A 45 -10.22 -4.33 -14.50
CA LEU A 45 -9.11 -5.19 -14.92
C LEU A 45 -9.47 -6.67 -14.82
N SER A 46 -10.16 -7.06 -13.75
CA SER A 46 -10.57 -8.45 -13.52
C SER A 46 -11.62 -8.99 -14.52
N LYS A 47 -12.24 -8.12 -15.32
CA LYS A 47 -13.21 -8.50 -16.36
C LYS A 47 -12.54 -8.80 -17.72
N PHE A 48 -11.25 -8.46 -17.88
CA PHE A 48 -10.53 -8.85 -19.08
C PHE A 48 -10.41 -10.38 -19.14
N LYS A 49 -10.65 -10.94 -20.32
CA LYS A 49 -10.47 -12.37 -20.54
C LYS A 49 -8.98 -12.68 -20.57
N VAL A 50 -8.57 -13.59 -19.72
CA VAL A 50 -7.23 -14.18 -19.75
C VAL A 50 -7.31 -15.48 -20.50
N ASP A 51 -6.33 -15.79 -21.34
CA ASP A 51 -6.26 -17.08 -22.01
C ASP A 51 -6.25 -18.21 -20.98
N ALA A 52 -7.14 -19.18 -21.16
CA ALA A 52 -7.35 -20.27 -20.21
C ALA A 52 -6.11 -21.19 -20.05
N ASP A 53 -5.16 -21.07 -20.95
CA ASP A 53 -3.92 -21.85 -20.91
C ASP A 53 -2.81 -21.17 -20.10
N ASP A 54 -2.97 -19.90 -19.68
CA ASP A 54 -2.02 -19.16 -18.86
C ASP A 54 -2.42 -19.20 -17.39
N ASN A 55 -1.97 -20.22 -16.67
CA ASN A 55 -2.25 -20.41 -15.26
C ASN A 55 -1.71 -19.25 -14.39
N GLU A 56 -0.56 -18.65 -14.74
CA GLU A 56 0.03 -17.54 -13.99
C GLU A 56 -0.81 -16.27 -14.11
N ALA A 57 -1.26 -15.96 -15.33
CA ALA A 57 -2.16 -14.85 -15.56
C ALA A 57 -3.49 -15.03 -14.78
N ILE A 58 -4.06 -16.24 -14.77
CA ILE A 58 -5.27 -16.54 -13.99
C ILE A 58 -5.05 -16.32 -12.49
N GLU A 59 -3.91 -16.74 -11.93
CA GLU A 59 -3.59 -16.52 -10.52
C GLU A 59 -3.48 -15.02 -10.20
N ILE A 60 -2.79 -14.24 -11.04
CA ILE A 60 -2.66 -12.78 -10.91
C ILE A 60 -4.04 -12.11 -10.96
N PHE A 61 -4.88 -12.44 -11.94
CA PHE A 61 -6.23 -11.87 -12.07
C PHE A 61 -7.13 -12.23 -10.89
N THR A 62 -7.00 -13.45 -10.35
CA THR A 62 -7.76 -13.86 -9.16
C THR A 62 -7.32 -13.05 -7.93
N MET A 63 -6.03 -12.76 -7.79
CA MET A 63 -5.51 -11.96 -6.69
C MET A 63 -5.96 -10.49 -6.80
N ILE A 64 -5.92 -9.94 -8.02
CA ILE A 64 -6.32 -8.54 -8.28
C ILE A 64 -7.76 -8.24 -7.85
N LYS A 65 -8.68 -9.21 -8.00
CA LYS A 65 -10.08 -9.05 -7.59
C LYS A 65 -10.28 -8.77 -6.10
N GLU A 66 -9.38 -9.26 -5.27
CA GLU A 66 -9.45 -9.13 -3.82
C GLU A 66 -8.72 -7.88 -3.30
N LEU A 67 -8.12 -7.10 -4.21
CA LEU A 67 -7.43 -5.86 -3.87
C LEU A 67 -8.42 -4.69 -3.78
N GLU A 68 -8.15 -3.80 -2.85
CA GLU A 68 -8.90 -2.56 -2.65
C GLU A 68 -8.16 -1.35 -3.21
N GLU A 69 -6.85 -1.28 -2.98
CA GLU A 69 -6.05 -0.15 -3.43
C GLU A 69 -4.58 -0.53 -3.56
N LEU A 70 -3.94 -0.02 -4.61
CA LEU A 70 -2.49 0.03 -4.79
C LEU A 70 -2.05 1.48 -4.89
N LYS A 71 -1.08 1.86 -4.09
CA LYS A 71 -0.38 3.14 -4.19
C LYS A 71 1.11 2.90 -4.35
N MET A 72 1.71 3.52 -5.34
CA MET A 72 3.15 3.53 -5.52
C MET A 72 3.62 4.98 -5.62
N PHE A 73 4.65 5.32 -4.87
CA PHE A 73 5.31 6.63 -4.90
C PHE A 73 6.80 6.43 -5.04
N SER A 74 7.41 7.24 -5.89
CA SER A 74 8.87 7.22 -6.05
C SER A 74 9.42 8.63 -6.20
N THR A 75 10.63 8.85 -5.70
CA THR A 75 11.32 10.12 -5.82
C THR A 75 12.82 9.91 -6.00
N LYS A 76 13.47 10.91 -6.64
CA LYS A 76 14.94 11.03 -6.71
C LYS A 76 15.47 12.10 -5.76
N ASN A 77 14.58 12.80 -5.06
CA ASN A 77 14.95 13.88 -4.14
C ASN A 77 15.22 13.32 -2.74
N THR A 78 16.44 13.47 -2.25
CA THR A 78 16.91 13.01 -0.94
C THR A 78 16.09 13.54 0.23
N SER A 79 15.65 14.80 0.16
CA SER A 79 14.83 15.41 1.21
C SER A 79 13.45 14.76 1.28
N ILE A 80 12.82 14.55 0.12
CA ILE A 80 11.53 13.88 0.01
C ILE A 80 11.67 12.40 0.41
N ALA A 81 12.72 11.71 -0.01
CA ALA A 81 13.01 10.33 0.38
C ALA A 81 13.09 10.19 1.92
N THR A 82 13.68 11.17 2.60
CA THR A 82 13.72 11.21 4.06
C THR A 82 12.34 11.42 4.68
N GLN A 83 11.49 12.24 4.08
CA GLN A 83 10.10 12.42 4.49
C GLN A 83 9.29 11.13 4.28
N MET A 84 9.46 10.47 3.12
CA MET A 84 8.83 9.19 2.82
C MET A 84 9.19 8.12 3.86
N GLU A 85 10.46 8.03 4.27
CA GLU A 85 10.87 7.09 5.33
C GLU A 85 10.16 7.37 6.66
N LYS A 86 9.99 8.64 7.05
CA LYS A 86 9.21 9.03 8.24
C LYS A 86 7.74 8.65 8.11
N MET A 87 7.13 8.88 6.94
CA MET A 87 5.74 8.50 6.69
C MET A 87 5.54 6.99 6.79
N VAL A 88 6.49 6.19 6.28
CA VAL A 88 6.48 4.73 6.44
C VAL A 88 6.47 4.35 7.93
N GLN A 89 7.37 4.94 8.75
CA GLN A 89 7.40 4.66 10.19
C GLN A 89 6.07 5.03 10.88
N GLN A 90 5.50 6.17 10.55
CA GLN A 90 4.21 6.60 11.09
C GLN A 90 3.08 5.65 10.70
N THR A 91 3.04 5.18 9.43
CA THR A 91 2.06 4.22 8.95
C THR A 91 2.20 2.88 9.66
N VAL A 92 3.42 2.39 9.82
CA VAL A 92 3.70 1.14 10.56
C VAL A 92 3.11 1.18 11.95
N VAL A 93 3.31 2.28 12.68
CA VAL A 93 2.79 2.45 14.05
C VAL A 93 1.27 2.62 14.02
N LYS A 94 0.75 3.52 13.19
CA LYS A 94 -0.70 3.84 13.10
C LYS A 94 -1.53 2.61 12.74
N ASN A 95 -1.09 1.86 11.71
CA ASN A 95 -1.81 0.71 11.19
C ASN A 95 -1.45 -0.60 11.90
N LYS A 96 -0.53 -0.55 12.88
CA LYS A 96 -0.04 -1.72 13.63
C LYS A 96 0.54 -2.80 12.71
N LEU A 97 1.34 -2.37 11.73
CA LEU A 97 2.00 -3.30 10.82
C LEU A 97 3.18 -3.99 11.51
N VAL A 98 3.40 -5.23 11.15
CA VAL A 98 4.55 -6.02 11.61
C VAL A 98 5.57 -6.17 10.49
N ALA A 99 6.85 -6.18 10.83
CA ALA A 99 7.90 -6.37 9.85
C ALA A 99 7.92 -7.84 9.40
N LEU A 100 7.72 -8.05 8.10
CA LEU A 100 7.86 -9.35 7.46
C LEU A 100 9.32 -9.58 7.02
N MET A 101 9.94 -8.55 6.43
CA MET A 101 11.32 -8.63 5.93
C MET A 101 12.05 -7.31 6.11
N ARG A 102 13.33 -7.40 6.40
CA ARG A 102 14.27 -6.28 6.38
C ARG A 102 15.57 -6.75 5.76
N ALA A 103 15.91 -6.20 4.61
CA ALA A 103 17.20 -6.42 3.96
C ALA A 103 17.97 -5.10 3.91
N ASN A 104 19.26 -5.16 4.13
CA ASN A 104 20.12 -4.00 4.10
C ASN A 104 21.48 -4.46 3.55
N ASP A 105 21.77 -4.06 2.34
CA ASP A 105 23.03 -4.31 1.67
C ASP A 105 23.83 -3.01 1.43
N GLN A 106 24.89 -3.07 0.63
CA GLN A 106 25.73 -1.91 0.32
C GLN A 106 24.98 -0.84 -0.46
N ASN A 107 24.08 -1.25 -1.35
CA ASN A 107 23.44 -0.39 -2.34
C ASN A 107 22.01 0.00 -1.95
N SER A 108 21.30 -0.85 -1.20
CA SER A 108 19.89 -0.63 -0.93
C SER A 108 19.45 -1.04 0.47
N ARG A 109 18.30 -0.53 0.87
CA ARG A 109 17.57 -0.95 2.06
C ARG A 109 16.13 -1.27 1.66
N VAL A 110 15.72 -2.49 1.93
CA VAL A 110 14.35 -2.97 1.66
C VAL A 110 13.67 -3.32 2.98
N LYS A 111 12.46 -2.84 3.18
CA LYS A 111 11.63 -3.16 4.33
C LYS A 111 10.24 -3.54 3.84
N ILE A 112 9.74 -4.67 4.29
CA ILE A 112 8.37 -5.13 4.02
C ILE A 112 7.64 -5.26 5.34
N TYR A 113 6.48 -4.64 5.43
CA TYR A 113 5.60 -4.69 6.57
C TYR A 113 4.25 -5.21 6.12
N VAL A 114 3.56 -5.94 7.00
CA VAL A 114 2.24 -6.49 6.71
C VAL A 114 1.29 -6.27 7.88
N LYS A 115 0.00 -6.25 7.58
CA LYS A 115 -1.07 -6.35 8.57
C LYS A 115 -1.71 -7.72 8.47
N SER A 116 -1.46 -8.56 9.45
CA SER A 116 -2.03 -9.90 9.50
C SER A 116 -3.54 -9.86 9.70
N THR A 117 -4.23 -10.85 9.16
CA THR A 117 -5.63 -11.17 9.45
C THR A 117 -5.71 -12.30 10.50
N GLU A 118 -6.91 -12.74 10.85
CA GLU A 118 -7.10 -13.90 11.70
C GLU A 118 -6.55 -15.18 11.04
N ASN A 119 -6.68 -15.29 9.73
CA ASN A 119 -6.08 -16.36 8.94
C ASN A 119 -4.67 -15.96 8.50
N LYS A 120 -3.66 -16.66 9.02
CA LYS A 120 -2.24 -16.36 8.78
C LYS A 120 -1.80 -16.48 7.31
N ASN A 121 -2.59 -17.11 6.45
CA ASN A 121 -2.31 -17.20 5.03
C ASN A 121 -2.64 -15.90 4.28
N PHE A 122 -3.40 -15.00 4.93
CA PHE A 122 -3.81 -13.74 4.35
C PHE A 122 -3.31 -12.55 5.14
N VAL A 123 -3.03 -11.47 4.44
CA VAL A 123 -2.77 -10.15 5.03
C VAL A 123 -3.73 -9.13 4.44
N SER A 124 -4.05 -8.09 5.21
CA SER A 124 -4.97 -7.03 4.75
C SER A 124 -4.23 -5.79 4.25
N GLU A 125 -2.94 -5.70 4.50
CA GLU A 125 -2.09 -4.61 4.04
C GLU A 125 -0.66 -5.10 3.87
N VAL A 126 -0.02 -4.70 2.77
CA VAL A 126 1.41 -4.85 2.52
C VAL A 126 1.99 -3.47 2.26
N LEU A 127 3.04 -3.12 2.99
CA LEU A 127 3.79 -1.88 2.82
C LEU A 127 5.25 -2.22 2.52
N LEU A 128 5.67 -1.96 1.30
CA LEU A 128 7.06 -2.10 0.84
C LEU A 128 7.71 -0.72 0.83
N PHE A 129 8.90 -0.63 1.39
CA PHE A 129 9.75 0.55 1.31
C PHE A 129 11.14 0.15 0.81
N ILE A 130 11.58 0.80 -0.24
CA ILE A 130 12.92 0.65 -0.80
C ILE A 130 13.61 2.00 -0.72
N LYS A 131 14.83 2.02 -0.22
CA LYS A 131 15.73 3.18 -0.27
C LYS A 131 17.02 2.77 -0.93
N ASP A 132 17.33 3.38 -2.06
CA ASP A 132 18.63 3.25 -2.71
C ASP A 132 19.65 4.11 -1.95
N LYS A 133 20.85 3.61 -1.78
CA LYS A 133 21.99 4.32 -1.19
C LYS A 133 22.95 4.84 -2.26
N ASN A 134 22.90 4.25 -3.45
CA ASN A 134 23.65 4.68 -4.61
C ASN A 134 22.76 5.55 -5.48
N THR A 135 22.97 6.85 -5.42
CA THR A 135 22.28 7.83 -6.27
C THR A 135 22.91 7.87 -7.67
N GLU A 136 23.05 6.72 -8.33
CA GLU A 136 23.43 6.68 -9.73
C GLU A 136 22.33 7.35 -10.58
N LYS A 137 22.75 8.12 -11.59
CA LYS A 137 21.83 8.89 -12.43
C LYS A 137 20.77 7.99 -13.05
N GLY A 138 19.53 8.13 -12.62
CA GLY A 138 18.38 7.50 -13.25
C GLY A 138 17.53 6.61 -12.34
N THR A 139 18.08 6.07 -11.26
CA THR A 139 17.32 5.24 -10.30
C THR A 139 16.58 6.10 -9.29
N PRO A 140 15.37 5.72 -8.85
CA PRO A 140 14.69 6.38 -7.74
C PRO A 140 15.47 6.18 -6.44
N GLU A 141 15.69 7.25 -5.67
CA GLU A 141 16.31 7.16 -4.35
C GLU A 141 15.41 6.45 -3.34
N SER A 142 14.09 6.59 -3.50
CA SER A 142 13.14 5.96 -2.59
C SER A 142 11.85 5.56 -3.30
N ILE A 143 11.33 4.40 -2.94
CA ILE A 143 10.06 3.86 -3.44
C ILE A 143 9.22 3.39 -2.25
N ILE A 144 7.94 3.76 -2.24
CA ILE A 144 6.91 3.19 -1.39
C ILE A 144 5.92 2.45 -2.27
N VAL A 145 5.55 1.23 -1.88
CA VAL A 145 4.39 0.52 -2.43
C VAL A 145 3.48 0.13 -1.27
N SER A 146 2.26 0.60 -1.32
CA SER A 146 1.20 0.25 -0.35
C SER A 146 0.10 -0.50 -1.09
N LEU A 147 -0.23 -1.68 -0.60
CA LEU A 147 -1.25 -2.55 -1.16
C LEU A 147 -2.23 -2.91 -0.05
N THR A 148 -3.52 -2.72 -0.29
CA THR A 148 -4.60 -3.08 0.64
C THR A 148 -5.61 -4.01 -0.03
N GLY A 149 -6.29 -4.82 0.78
CA GLY A 149 -7.26 -5.81 0.34
C GLY A 149 -7.05 -7.16 1.02
N ILE A 150 -7.61 -8.21 0.44
CA ILE A 150 -7.36 -9.59 0.88
C ILE A 150 -6.21 -10.16 0.05
N ILE A 151 -5.03 -10.25 0.63
CA ILE A 151 -3.80 -10.63 -0.05
C ILE A 151 -3.37 -12.02 0.40
N ASP A 152 -3.41 -12.99 -0.51
CA ASP A 152 -2.94 -14.36 -0.26
C ASP A 152 -1.41 -14.42 -0.36
N MET A 153 -0.76 -14.68 0.77
CA MET A 153 0.70 -14.70 0.86
C MET A 153 1.34 -15.83 0.04
N ASN A 154 0.63 -16.95 -0.15
CA ASN A 154 1.13 -18.06 -0.96
C ASN A 154 1.17 -17.69 -2.45
N LYS A 155 0.15 -16.95 -2.93
CA LYS A 155 0.12 -16.45 -4.31
C LYS A 155 1.18 -15.38 -4.55
N MET A 156 1.37 -14.48 -3.57
CA MET A 156 2.43 -13.46 -3.64
C MET A 156 3.82 -14.05 -3.76
N SER A 157 4.11 -15.13 -3.02
CA SER A 157 5.40 -15.83 -3.10
C SER A 157 5.65 -16.40 -4.49
N LYS A 158 4.66 -17.07 -5.09
CA LYS A 158 4.77 -17.62 -6.45
C LYS A 158 5.03 -16.54 -7.50
N ILE A 159 4.32 -15.41 -7.41
CA ILE A 159 4.53 -14.29 -8.32
C ILE A 159 5.95 -13.75 -8.19
N ALA A 160 6.44 -13.56 -6.95
CA ALA A 160 7.82 -13.11 -6.73
C ALA A 160 8.87 -14.06 -7.34
N ASP A 161 8.64 -15.36 -7.24
CA ASP A 161 9.51 -16.38 -7.82
C ASP A 161 9.54 -16.33 -9.37
N THR A 162 8.42 -15.97 -10.00
CA THR A 162 8.32 -15.83 -11.46
C THR A 162 9.13 -14.63 -11.97
N PHE A 163 9.10 -13.51 -11.25
CA PHE A 163 9.83 -12.29 -11.66
C PHE A 163 11.31 -12.28 -11.24
N SER A 164 11.77 -13.26 -10.47
CA SER A 164 13.17 -13.36 -10.03
C SER A 164 14.05 -14.26 -10.89
N LYS A 165 13.49 -14.83 -11.96
CA LYS A 165 14.20 -15.64 -12.97
C LYS A 165 14.56 -14.77 -14.18
#